data_e5d0a135b4262b87dc5b8c85ad9b3dad
#
_entry.id   e5d0a135b4262b87dc5b8c85ad9b3dad
#
_cell.length_a   1.000
_cell.length_b   1.000
_cell.length_c   1.000
_cell.angle_alpha   90.00
_cell.angle_beta   90.00
_cell.angle_gamma   90.00
#
_symmetry.space_group_name_H-M   'P 1'
#
loop_
_entity.id
_entity.type
_entity.pdbx_description
1 polymer ?
#
loop_
_entity_poly.entity_id
_entity_poly.type
_entity_poly.pdbx_seq_one_letter_code
_entity_poly.pdbx_strand_id
1 'polypeptide(L)'
;MDAKRIFQPITLSLMTMVILVMAGCASNKMTSQEKAVQKALLAQKITESLRQRDYQIDVSQATPDGWGRVIQLTSLYSVKVSGDTIISNLPFYGRAYSVPYGGGSGLNFTGLIRHYDETVTRKGEHILYLDVESQEDVYRYVISLFDNGKASVSVTPRQRSHIFFSGYYHEE
;
A
#
# COMPACT_ATOMS: atom_id res chain seq x y z
N MET A 1 -69.59 -28.02 4.52
CA MET A 1 -68.42 -27.56 5.42
C MET A 1 -67.26 -27.32 4.48
N ASP A 2 -66.97 -26.04 4.24
CA ASP A 2 -66.21 -25.57 3.08
C ASP A 2 -64.69 -25.72 3.22
N ALA A 3 -64.14 -26.67 2.54
CA ALA A 3 -62.69 -26.88 2.41
C ALA A 3 -61.93 -25.67 1.80
N LYS A 4 -62.66 -24.74 1.17
CA LYS A 4 -62.10 -23.52 0.57
C LYS A 4 -61.61 -22.47 1.62
N ARG A 5 -62.13 -22.46 2.85
CA ARG A 5 -61.80 -21.49 3.88
C ARG A 5 -60.46 -21.76 4.57
N ILE A 6 -59.99 -22.99 4.54
CA ILE A 6 -58.76 -23.40 5.22
C ILE A 6 -57.53 -23.24 4.30
N PHE A 7 -57.71 -23.27 2.99
CA PHE A 7 -56.62 -23.16 2.01
C PHE A 7 -56.12 -21.72 1.80
N GLN A 8 -56.98 -20.72 2.03
CA GLN A 8 -56.65 -19.31 1.79
C GLN A 8 -55.55 -18.75 2.71
N PRO A 9 -55.53 -19.04 4.01
CA PRO A 9 -54.46 -18.53 4.90
C PRO A 9 -53.12 -19.24 4.66
N ILE A 10 -53.12 -20.49 4.23
CA ILE A 10 -51.89 -21.27 3.98
C ILE A 10 -51.15 -20.77 2.73
N THR A 11 -51.91 -20.47 1.65
CA THR A 11 -51.32 -19.92 0.42
C THR A 11 -50.79 -18.48 0.62
N LEU A 12 -51.45 -17.65 1.43
CA LEU A 12 -51.01 -16.30 1.75
C LEU A 12 -49.76 -16.33 2.63
N SER A 13 -49.66 -17.24 3.61
CA SER A 13 -48.52 -17.46 4.44
C SER A 13 -47.30 -17.97 3.68
N LEU A 14 -47.52 -18.86 2.69
CA LEU A 14 -46.43 -19.37 1.85
C LEU A 14 -45.90 -18.28 0.91
N MET A 15 -46.77 -17.42 0.38
CA MET A 15 -46.39 -16.32 -0.49
C MET A 15 -45.60 -15.22 0.24
N THR A 16 -45.96 -14.93 1.49
CA THR A 16 -45.18 -13.98 2.33
C THR A 16 -43.79 -14.51 2.70
N MET A 17 -43.66 -15.82 2.93
CA MET A 17 -42.37 -16.45 3.22
C MET A 17 -41.42 -16.43 2.01
N VAL A 18 -41.93 -16.59 0.78
CA VAL A 18 -41.15 -16.53 -0.46
C VAL A 18 -40.64 -15.11 -0.74
N ILE A 19 -41.45 -14.09 -0.42
CA ILE A 19 -41.03 -12.67 -0.61
C ILE A 19 -39.90 -12.28 0.38
N LEU A 20 -39.89 -12.80 1.60
CA LEU A 20 -38.83 -12.53 2.58
C LEU A 20 -37.49 -13.17 2.17
N VAL A 21 -37.46 -14.28 1.45
CA VAL A 21 -36.25 -14.96 1.00
C VAL A 21 -35.55 -14.21 -0.14
N MET A 22 -36.31 -13.46 -0.96
CA MET A 22 -35.78 -12.71 -2.11
C MET A 22 -35.11 -11.36 -1.67
N ALA A 23 -35.32 -10.88 -0.46
CA ALA A 23 -34.71 -9.64 0.04
C ALA A 23 -33.28 -9.83 0.54
N GLY A 24 -32.73 -11.06 0.55
CA GLY A 24 -31.46 -11.41 1.19
C GLY A 24 -30.21 -11.32 0.31
N CYS A 25 -30.29 -10.98 -0.97
CA CYS A 25 -29.12 -10.90 -1.87
C CYS A 25 -28.86 -9.48 -2.39
N ALA A 26 -28.85 -8.48 -1.50
CA ALA A 26 -28.19 -7.23 -1.79
C ALA A 26 -26.69 -7.44 -1.60
N SER A 27 -25.99 -7.94 -2.65
CA SER A 27 -24.53 -7.90 -2.67
C SER A 27 -24.12 -6.43 -2.62
N ASN A 28 -23.46 -6.02 -1.52
CA ASN A 28 -22.89 -4.69 -1.31
C ASN A 28 -21.78 -4.42 -2.33
N LYS A 29 -22.14 -4.31 -3.62
CA LYS A 29 -21.27 -3.76 -4.63
C LYS A 29 -21.35 -2.25 -4.48
N MET A 30 -20.29 -1.68 -3.96
CA MET A 30 -20.11 -0.22 -3.88
C MET A 30 -20.44 0.42 -5.23
N THR A 31 -21.26 1.44 -5.18
CA THR A 31 -21.64 2.22 -6.37
C THR A 31 -20.43 2.95 -6.96
N SER A 32 -20.51 3.33 -8.23
CA SER A 32 -19.44 4.11 -8.87
C SER A 32 -19.17 5.43 -8.16
N GLN A 33 -20.19 6.03 -7.56
CA GLN A 33 -20.07 7.27 -6.78
C GLN A 33 -19.34 7.04 -5.45
N GLU A 34 -19.66 5.98 -4.71
CA GLU A 34 -18.97 5.63 -3.47
C GLU A 34 -17.47 5.37 -3.70
N LYS A 35 -17.12 4.66 -4.77
CA LYS A 35 -15.72 4.43 -5.16
C LYS A 35 -14.99 5.74 -5.50
N ALA A 36 -15.67 6.68 -6.18
CA ALA A 36 -15.09 7.96 -6.51
C ALA A 36 -14.83 8.82 -5.27
N VAL A 37 -15.78 8.82 -4.32
CA VAL A 37 -15.63 9.52 -3.03
C VAL A 37 -14.50 8.91 -2.20
N GLN A 38 -14.43 7.58 -2.08
CA GLN A 38 -13.34 6.93 -1.36
C GLN A 38 -11.98 7.23 -1.96
N LYS A 39 -11.87 7.18 -3.30
CA LYS A 39 -10.62 7.53 -3.98
C LYS A 39 -10.22 8.99 -3.70
N ALA A 40 -11.16 9.92 -3.71
CA ALA A 40 -10.89 11.33 -3.43
C ALA A 40 -10.44 11.54 -1.97
N LEU A 41 -11.07 10.85 -1.01
CA LEU A 41 -10.67 10.89 0.40
C LEU A 41 -9.27 10.32 0.60
N LEU A 42 -8.94 9.19 -0.03
CA LEU A 42 -7.61 8.60 0.02
C LEU A 42 -6.55 9.54 -0.56
N ALA A 43 -6.80 10.15 -1.71
CA ALA A 43 -5.90 11.12 -2.32
C ALA A 43 -5.66 12.34 -1.41
N GLN A 44 -6.69 12.85 -0.74
CA GLN A 44 -6.54 13.93 0.25
C GLN A 44 -5.70 13.49 1.46
N LYS A 45 -5.94 12.28 1.98
CA LYS A 45 -5.19 11.72 3.10
C LYS A 45 -3.71 11.56 2.75
N ILE A 46 -3.42 11.04 1.56
CA ILE A 46 -2.06 10.91 1.03
C ILE A 46 -1.39 12.29 0.94
N THR A 47 -2.03 13.27 0.30
CA THR A 47 -1.47 14.61 0.15
C THR A 47 -1.16 15.26 1.51
N GLU A 48 -2.06 15.10 2.49
CA GLU A 48 -1.86 15.66 3.83
C GLU A 48 -0.71 14.95 4.57
N SER A 49 -0.63 13.62 4.50
CA SER A 49 0.46 12.87 5.14
C SER A 49 1.84 13.18 4.53
N LEU A 50 1.89 13.41 3.20
CA LEU A 50 3.11 13.84 2.53
C LEU A 50 3.53 15.26 2.97
N ARG A 51 2.56 16.20 3.07
CA ARG A 51 2.80 17.56 3.56
C ARG A 51 3.33 17.57 4.99
N GLN A 52 2.83 16.67 5.84
CA GLN A 52 3.29 16.50 7.23
C GLN A 52 4.59 15.70 7.32
N ARG A 53 5.04 15.07 6.24
CA ARG A 53 6.13 14.10 6.23
C ARG A 53 5.93 12.99 7.25
N ASP A 54 4.68 12.48 7.36
CA ASP A 54 4.34 11.36 8.23
C ASP A 54 3.50 10.35 7.45
N TYR A 55 4.15 9.34 6.90
CA TYR A 55 3.51 8.32 6.07
C TYR A 55 4.28 7.00 6.11
N GLN A 56 3.57 5.93 5.83
CA GLN A 56 4.13 4.58 5.70
C GLN A 56 3.72 3.95 4.38
N ILE A 57 4.62 3.17 3.81
CA ILE A 57 4.39 2.36 2.63
C ILE A 57 4.65 0.91 3.02
N ASP A 58 3.62 0.07 2.88
CA ASP A 58 3.73 -1.37 3.05
C ASP A 58 4.14 -2.01 1.73
N VAL A 59 5.16 -2.85 1.77
CA VAL A 59 5.80 -3.42 0.59
C VAL A 59 5.45 -4.89 0.46
N SER A 60 4.98 -5.29 -0.71
CA SER A 60 4.55 -6.66 -1.01
C SER A 60 5.40 -7.37 -2.07
N GLN A 61 6.19 -6.63 -2.84
CA GLN A 61 7.01 -7.18 -3.92
C GLN A 61 8.38 -6.53 -3.93
N ALA A 62 9.40 -7.31 -4.31
CA ALA A 62 10.75 -6.81 -4.56
C ALA A 62 11.22 -7.25 -5.95
N THR A 63 11.91 -6.35 -6.65
CA THR A 63 12.53 -6.61 -7.95
C THR A 63 13.99 -6.20 -7.88
N PRO A 64 14.91 -7.15 -7.65
CA PRO A 64 16.33 -6.90 -7.64
C PRO A 64 16.83 -6.52 -9.04
N ASP A 65 17.78 -5.60 -9.10
CA ASP A 65 18.42 -5.22 -10.35
C ASP A 65 19.15 -6.41 -11.01
N GLY A 66 18.96 -6.55 -12.32
CA GLY A 66 19.58 -7.61 -13.14
C GLY A 66 19.01 -9.02 -12.96
N TRP A 67 17.99 -9.24 -12.12
CA TRP A 67 17.42 -10.59 -11.91
C TRP A 67 16.24 -10.89 -12.84
N GLY A 68 15.60 -9.87 -13.41
CA GLY A 68 14.51 -10.01 -14.38
C GLY A 68 13.23 -10.66 -13.83
N ARG A 69 13.13 -10.84 -12.50
CA ARG A 69 11.96 -11.45 -11.86
C ARG A 69 11.50 -10.69 -10.62
N VAL A 70 10.22 -10.73 -10.36
CA VAL A 70 9.58 -10.18 -9.16
C VAL A 70 9.54 -11.25 -8.07
N ILE A 71 9.95 -10.87 -6.87
CA ILE A 71 9.87 -11.71 -5.66
C ILE A 71 8.65 -11.25 -4.86
N GLN A 72 7.72 -12.17 -4.59
CA GLN A 72 6.61 -11.91 -3.67
C GLN A 72 7.11 -12.00 -2.24
N LEU A 73 6.79 -10.98 -1.44
CA LEU A 73 7.21 -10.89 -0.04
C LEU A 73 6.10 -11.47 0.84
N THR A 74 6.45 -12.35 1.75
CA THR A 74 5.51 -13.04 2.64
C THR A 74 5.50 -12.50 4.07
N SER A 75 6.47 -11.64 4.40
CA SER A 75 6.55 -10.96 5.69
C SER A 75 6.13 -9.50 5.55
N LEU A 76 5.84 -8.86 6.68
CA LEU A 76 5.51 -7.44 6.72
C LEU A 76 6.80 -6.62 6.55
N TYR A 77 6.89 -5.94 5.43
CA TYR A 77 7.99 -5.02 5.12
C TYR A 77 7.41 -3.64 4.86
N SER A 78 8.11 -2.61 5.33
CA SER A 78 7.63 -1.24 5.20
C SER A 78 8.74 -0.21 5.16
N VAL A 79 8.39 0.95 4.64
CA VAL A 79 9.16 2.19 4.76
C VAL A 79 8.27 3.22 5.42
N LYS A 80 8.70 3.75 6.56
CA LYS A 80 8.01 4.84 7.28
C LYS A 80 8.87 6.09 7.26
N VAL A 81 8.28 7.20 6.90
CA VAL A 81 8.86 8.54 7.04
C VAL A 81 8.14 9.25 8.16
N SER A 82 8.88 9.88 9.07
CA SER A 82 8.35 10.72 10.15
C SER A 82 9.27 11.93 10.34
N GLY A 83 8.81 13.08 9.88
CA GLY A 83 9.61 14.30 9.82
C GLY A 83 10.87 14.13 8.96
N ASP A 84 12.04 14.29 9.56
CA ASP A 84 13.33 14.12 8.89
C ASP A 84 13.95 12.73 9.12
N THR A 85 13.15 11.76 9.57
CA THR A 85 13.61 10.40 9.85
C THR A 85 12.91 9.41 8.95
N ILE A 86 13.67 8.45 8.42
CA ILE A 86 13.13 7.28 7.71
C ILE A 86 13.44 6.03 8.53
N ILE A 87 12.42 5.17 8.67
CA ILE A 87 12.56 3.83 9.23
C ILE A 87 12.33 2.87 8.08
N SER A 88 13.40 2.20 7.68
CA SER A 88 13.40 1.20 6.62
C SER A 88 13.40 -0.19 7.23
N ASN A 89 12.42 -0.99 6.88
CA ASN A 89 12.35 -2.42 7.20
C ASN A 89 12.10 -3.17 5.88
N LEU A 90 13.16 -3.30 5.08
CA LEU A 90 13.09 -3.91 3.76
C LEU A 90 14.09 -5.07 3.64
N PRO A 91 13.73 -6.15 2.92
CA PRO A 91 14.67 -7.20 2.59
C PRO A 91 15.62 -6.72 1.49
N PHE A 92 16.80 -7.31 1.42
CA PHE A 92 17.72 -7.03 0.32
C PHE A 92 18.05 -8.30 -0.45
N TYR A 93 17.79 -8.25 -1.75
CA TYR A 93 18.10 -9.31 -2.71
C TYR A 93 18.99 -8.69 -3.80
N GLY A 94 20.30 -8.82 -3.68
CA GLY A 94 21.19 -8.20 -4.64
C GLY A 94 22.65 -8.44 -4.31
N ARG A 95 23.54 -7.73 -5.01
CA ARG A 95 24.98 -7.82 -4.80
C ARG A 95 25.40 -6.72 -3.81
N ALA A 96 26.19 -7.10 -2.81
CA ALA A 96 26.90 -6.17 -1.96
C ALA A 96 28.32 -6.01 -2.51
N TYR A 97 28.76 -4.76 -2.69
CA TYR A 97 30.13 -4.44 -3.13
C TYR A 97 31.08 -4.33 -1.93
N SER A 98 30.52 -3.95 -0.77
CA SER A 98 31.18 -3.97 0.52
C SER A 98 30.18 -4.48 1.57
N VAL A 99 30.65 -5.37 2.45
CA VAL A 99 29.82 -5.91 3.54
C VAL A 99 30.27 -5.25 4.84
N PRO A 100 29.40 -4.54 5.56
CA PRO A 100 29.72 -4.01 6.87
C PRO A 100 30.13 -5.12 7.84
N TYR A 101 31.05 -4.80 8.74
CA TYR A 101 31.48 -5.72 9.79
C TYR A 101 30.28 -6.05 10.69
N GLY A 102 29.77 -7.30 10.63
CA GLY A 102 28.56 -7.71 11.34
C GLY A 102 27.42 -8.23 10.46
N GLY A 103 27.53 -8.10 9.13
CA GLY A 103 26.65 -8.81 8.17
C GLY A 103 25.18 -8.46 8.28
N GLY A 104 24.76 -7.28 7.90
CA GLY A 104 23.32 -6.95 7.77
C GLY A 104 22.70 -7.59 6.53
N SER A 105 21.69 -8.44 6.69
CA SER A 105 21.02 -9.15 5.59
C SER A 105 19.90 -8.35 4.90
N GLY A 106 19.63 -7.10 5.27
CA GLY A 106 18.53 -6.30 4.74
C GLY A 106 18.85 -4.81 4.64
N LEU A 107 17.84 -4.03 4.32
CA LEU A 107 17.81 -2.58 4.41
C LEU A 107 17.00 -2.19 5.66
N ASN A 108 17.43 -2.72 6.82
CA ASN A 108 16.76 -2.54 8.11
C ASN A 108 17.54 -1.53 8.93
N PHE A 109 17.10 -0.28 8.93
CA PHE A 109 17.78 0.81 9.64
C PHE A 109 16.82 1.97 9.91
N THR A 110 17.24 2.83 10.83
CA THR A 110 16.71 4.18 10.98
C THR A 110 17.75 5.15 10.45
N GLY A 111 17.34 6.02 9.53
CA GLY A 111 18.24 6.99 8.88
C GLY A 111 17.71 8.40 8.97
N LEU A 112 18.62 9.37 8.83
CA LEU A 112 18.28 10.79 8.75
C LEU A 112 18.14 11.20 7.29
N ILE A 113 17.04 11.85 6.95
CA ILE A 113 16.78 12.41 5.63
C ILE A 113 17.55 13.73 5.54
N ARG A 114 18.56 13.77 4.68
CA ARG A 114 19.38 14.96 4.43
C ARG A 114 18.81 15.87 3.36
N HIS A 115 18.11 15.27 2.41
CA HIS A 115 17.42 15.97 1.34
C HIS A 115 16.07 15.32 1.12
N TYR A 116 15.03 16.15 0.96
CA TYR A 116 13.67 15.73 0.66
C TYR A 116 13.11 16.68 -0.39
N ASP A 117 12.80 16.16 -1.58
CA ASP A 117 12.17 16.90 -2.66
C ASP A 117 10.94 16.16 -3.16
N GLU A 118 9.90 16.90 -3.50
CA GLU A 118 8.63 16.36 -3.98
C GLU A 118 8.26 16.99 -5.32
N THR A 119 7.91 16.16 -6.27
CA THR A 119 7.37 16.56 -7.57
C THR A 119 6.04 15.88 -7.80
N VAL A 120 5.02 16.66 -8.20
CA VAL A 120 3.71 16.09 -8.55
C VAL A 120 3.55 16.10 -10.08
N THR A 121 3.28 14.92 -10.63
CA THR A 121 3.06 14.79 -12.07
C THR A 121 1.66 15.26 -12.47
N ARG A 122 1.44 15.51 -13.76
CA ARG A 122 0.10 15.88 -14.29
C ARG A 122 -0.98 14.81 -14.07
N LYS A 123 -0.58 13.59 -13.72
CA LYS A 123 -1.49 12.45 -13.46
C LYS A 123 -1.80 12.27 -11.98
N GLY A 124 -1.36 13.19 -11.10
CA GLY A 124 -1.55 13.07 -9.65
C GLY A 124 -0.57 12.12 -8.96
N GLU A 125 0.52 11.69 -9.62
CA GLU A 125 1.56 10.90 -8.99
C GLU A 125 2.52 11.82 -8.24
N HIS A 126 2.73 11.55 -6.97
CA HIS A 126 3.74 12.19 -6.15
C HIS A 126 5.06 11.42 -6.26
N ILE A 127 6.11 12.08 -6.71
CA ILE A 127 7.46 11.52 -6.79
C ILE A 127 8.32 12.21 -5.75
N LEU A 128 8.82 11.43 -4.80
CA LEU A 128 9.62 11.90 -3.67
C LEU A 128 11.06 11.44 -3.85
N TYR A 129 12.00 12.37 -3.74
CA TYR A 129 13.44 12.10 -3.80
C TYR A 129 14.02 12.34 -2.40
N LEU A 130 14.59 11.28 -1.81
CA LEU A 130 15.18 11.37 -0.48
C LEU A 130 16.63 10.90 -0.52
N ASP A 131 17.55 11.73 -0.03
CA ASP A 131 18.89 11.30 0.29
C ASP A 131 18.96 11.03 1.80
N VAL A 132 19.30 9.80 2.16
CA VAL A 132 19.22 9.26 3.52
C VAL A 132 20.61 8.84 3.97
N GLU A 133 20.98 9.23 5.17
CA GLU A 133 22.22 8.82 5.83
C GLU A 133 21.90 7.94 7.03
N SER A 134 22.50 6.75 7.08
CA SER A 134 22.49 5.86 8.24
C SER A 134 23.90 5.68 8.79
N GLN A 135 24.03 4.93 9.87
CA GLN A 135 25.35 4.60 10.44
C GLN A 135 26.21 3.72 9.51
N GLU A 136 25.57 2.95 8.60
CA GLU A 136 26.26 1.95 7.78
C GLU A 136 26.48 2.41 6.33
N ASP A 137 25.56 3.20 5.77
CA ASP A 137 25.58 3.55 4.34
C ASP A 137 24.76 4.82 4.06
N VAL A 138 24.91 5.32 2.85
CA VAL A 138 24.10 6.40 2.29
C VAL A 138 23.18 5.81 1.23
N TYR A 139 21.91 6.18 1.28
CA TYR A 139 20.88 5.66 0.40
C TYR A 139 20.18 6.78 -0.35
N ARG A 140 19.87 6.54 -1.61
CA ARG A 140 18.93 7.36 -2.35
C ARG A 140 17.62 6.57 -2.50
N TYR A 141 16.52 7.15 -2.00
CA TYR A 141 15.17 6.67 -2.20
C TYR A 141 14.48 7.51 -3.27
N VAL A 142 13.78 6.86 -4.18
CA VAL A 142 12.79 7.47 -5.05
C VAL A 142 11.47 6.75 -4.79
N ILE A 143 10.51 7.47 -4.26
CA ILE A 143 9.21 6.93 -3.89
C ILE A 143 8.17 7.54 -4.81
N SER A 144 7.45 6.71 -5.58
CA SER A 144 6.27 7.14 -6.33
C SER A 144 5.02 6.68 -5.61
N LEU A 145 4.12 7.62 -5.32
CA LEU A 145 2.85 7.37 -4.65
C LEU A 145 1.70 7.92 -5.47
N PHE A 146 0.74 7.06 -5.77
CA PHE A 146 -0.42 7.40 -6.60
C PHE A 146 -1.66 7.67 -5.76
N ASP A 147 -2.60 8.46 -6.27
CA ASP A 147 -3.90 8.80 -5.65
C ASP A 147 -4.75 7.58 -5.24
N ASN A 148 -4.46 6.40 -5.78
CA ASN A 148 -5.14 5.16 -5.46
C ASN A 148 -4.43 4.33 -4.39
N GLY A 149 -3.44 4.93 -3.72
CA GLY A 149 -2.65 4.29 -2.69
C GLY A 149 -1.54 3.34 -3.19
N LYS A 150 -1.46 3.06 -4.49
CA LYS A 150 -0.34 2.27 -5.02
C LYS A 150 0.96 3.04 -4.84
N ALA A 151 1.99 2.33 -4.44
CA ALA A 151 3.31 2.90 -4.22
C ALA A 151 4.42 2.06 -4.85
N SER A 152 5.48 2.73 -5.26
CA SER A 152 6.74 2.10 -5.61
C SER A 152 7.88 2.77 -4.87
N VAL A 153 8.87 1.98 -4.46
CA VAL A 153 10.05 2.44 -3.73
C VAL A 153 11.28 1.91 -4.42
N SER A 154 12.08 2.81 -4.95
CA SER A 154 13.37 2.54 -5.55
C SER A 154 14.46 2.90 -4.55
N VAL A 155 15.33 1.96 -4.21
CA VAL A 155 16.41 2.17 -3.24
C VAL A 155 17.74 1.93 -3.91
N THR A 156 18.60 2.92 -3.87
CA THR A 156 19.97 2.86 -4.37
C THR A 156 20.95 3.08 -3.21
N PRO A 157 21.43 2.00 -2.57
CA PRO A 157 22.50 2.07 -1.60
C PRO A 157 23.81 2.45 -2.28
N ARG A 158 24.75 3.07 -1.56
CA ARG A 158 26.08 3.37 -2.09
C ARG A 158 26.93 2.12 -2.29
N GLN A 159 26.78 1.14 -1.38
CA GLN A 159 27.63 -0.05 -1.33
C GLN A 159 26.95 -1.33 -1.80
N ARG A 160 25.75 -1.24 -2.34
CA ARG A 160 24.96 -2.39 -2.82
C ARG A 160 24.29 -2.06 -4.15
N SER A 161 23.84 -3.10 -4.88
CA SER A 161 23.07 -2.91 -6.10
C SER A 161 21.72 -2.26 -5.80
N HIS A 162 21.18 -1.59 -6.80
CA HIS A 162 19.83 -1.03 -6.76
C HIS A 162 18.77 -2.13 -6.56
N ILE A 163 17.69 -1.79 -5.87
CA ILE A 163 16.53 -2.66 -5.70
C ILE A 163 15.24 -1.84 -5.76
N PHE A 164 14.24 -2.40 -6.39
CA PHE A 164 12.94 -1.80 -6.56
C PHE A 164 11.88 -2.60 -5.79
N PHE A 165 10.94 -1.88 -5.17
CA PHE A 165 9.82 -2.46 -4.43
C PHE A 165 8.51 -1.90 -4.92
N SER A 166 7.44 -2.71 -4.81
CA SER A 166 6.07 -2.28 -5.04
C SER A 166 5.20 -2.60 -3.83
N GLY A 167 4.24 -1.74 -3.56
CA GLY A 167 3.38 -1.87 -2.39
C GLY A 167 2.25 -0.86 -2.41
N TYR A 168 1.80 -0.50 -1.21
CA TYR A 168 0.66 0.40 -1.01
C TYR A 168 0.93 1.35 0.15
N TYR A 169 0.32 2.53 0.06
CA TYR A 169 0.20 3.45 1.19
C TYR A 169 -0.53 2.75 2.33
N HIS A 170 0.04 2.84 3.54
CA HIS A 170 -0.56 2.29 4.74
C HIS A 170 -1.68 3.23 5.22
N GLU A 171 -2.91 2.73 5.28
CA GLU A 171 -4.05 3.44 5.85
C GLU A 171 -4.17 3.08 7.34
N GLU A 172 -3.97 4.06 8.22
CA GLU A 172 -4.30 3.92 9.65
C GLU A 172 -5.80 4.02 9.89
#